data_7c98da91ad6dfc25646dca09c8be491c
#
_entry.id   7c98da91ad6dfc25646dca09c8be491c
#
_cell.length_a   1.000
_cell.length_b   1.000
_cell.length_c   1.000
_cell.angle_alpha   90.00
_cell.angle_beta   90.00
_cell.angle_gamma   90.00
#
_symmetry.space_group_name_H-M   'P 1'
#
loop_
_entity.id
_entity.type
_entity.pdbx_description
1 polymer ?
#
loop_
_entity_poly.entity_id
_entity_poly.type
_entity_poly.pdbx_seq_one_letter_code
_entity_poly.pdbx_strand_id
1 'polypeptide(L)'
;NFKDFYNEYQDELDSMGKRPDILLFTEQDYKKEWGDDISKLPRAELLKIVPLAVAGFEVRSSAYLTKKFVSKKERPFLSFTPKVEDLLVVLKWINAFNVPHFYVQVFFDAIYIISFAEILTLLQSVKIAEKGIKNKKIVGLKNGDLAFVIGKNPKNQYKETIHIFLSNGHLLSERLNEPKLIGNRKELSGGRLLHYVSFEGGETRFNIAILKELLEQIF
;
A
#
# COMPACT_ATOMS: atom_id res chain seq x y z
N ASN A 1 -6.35 -22.48 -17.38
CA ASN A 1 -5.08 -23.09 -17.02
C ASN A 1 -4.25 -22.07 -16.24
N PHE A 2 -3.52 -22.50 -15.17
CA PHE A 2 -2.73 -21.60 -14.29
C PHE A 2 -1.64 -20.84 -15.06
N LYS A 3 -1.05 -21.48 -16.08
CA LYS A 3 -0.02 -20.87 -16.93
C LYS A 3 -0.58 -19.74 -17.80
N ASP A 4 -1.79 -19.90 -18.32
CA ASP A 4 -2.44 -18.87 -19.15
C ASP A 4 -2.80 -17.67 -18.29
N PHE A 5 -3.40 -17.89 -17.11
CA PHE A 5 -3.66 -16.84 -16.12
C PHE A 5 -2.40 -16.08 -15.72
N TYR A 6 -1.29 -16.79 -15.48
CA TYR A 6 -0.01 -16.16 -15.12
C TYR A 6 0.53 -15.30 -16.26
N ASN A 7 0.45 -15.76 -17.50
CA ASN A 7 0.90 -14.98 -18.67
C ASN A 7 0.04 -13.73 -18.86
N GLU A 8 -1.29 -13.84 -18.79
CA GLU A 8 -2.21 -12.69 -18.88
C GLU A 8 -1.92 -11.66 -17.80
N TYR A 9 -1.66 -12.10 -16.56
CA TYR A 9 -1.28 -11.23 -15.45
C TYR A 9 0.06 -10.52 -15.70
N GLN A 10 1.07 -11.21 -16.21
CA GLN A 10 2.36 -10.60 -16.55
C GLN A 10 2.21 -9.57 -17.70
N ASP A 11 1.46 -9.90 -18.74
CA ASP A 11 1.16 -8.99 -19.84
C ASP A 11 0.42 -7.74 -19.38
N GLU A 12 -0.48 -7.87 -18.40
CA GLU A 12 -1.16 -6.74 -17.78
C GLU A 12 -0.19 -5.87 -16.98
N LEU A 13 0.64 -6.47 -16.12
CA LEU A 13 1.67 -5.76 -15.37
C LEU A 13 2.66 -5.01 -16.27
N ASP A 14 3.04 -5.61 -17.40
CA ASP A 14 4.00 -5.02 -18.33
C ASP A 14 3.39 -3.88 -19.14
N SER A 15 2.12 -3.96 -19.47
CA SER A 15 1.43 -2.97 -20.32
C SER A 15 0.82 -1.81 -19.56
N MET A 16 0.21 -2.05 -18.40
CA MET A 16 -0.52 -1.01 -17.65
C MET A 16 -0.18 -0.95 -16.16
N GLY A 17 0.66 -1.83 -15.65
CA GLY A 17 1.05 -1.87 -14.25
C GLY A 17 0.12 -2.70 -13.37
N LYS A 18 0.28 -2.55 -12.05
CA LYS A 18 -0.47 -3.30 -11.04
C LYS A 18 -1.80 -2.63 -10.73
N ARG A 19 -2.88 -3.40 -10.70
CA ARG A 19 -4.17 -2.95 -10.19
C ARG A 19 -4.02 -2.50 -8.73
N PRO A 20 -4.62 -1.36 -8.35
CA PRO A 20 -4.66 -0.95 -6.94
C PRO A 20 -5.48 -1.94 -6.10
N ASP A 21 -5.23 -1.96 -4.79
CA ASP A 21 -6.03 -2.78 -3.88
C ASP A 21 -7.46 -2.23 -3.73
N ILE A 22 -7.64 -0.89 -3.87
CA ILE A 22 -8.94 -0.22 -3.82
C ILE A 22 -8.99 0.89 -4.88
N LEU A 23 -10.12 1.04 -5.56
CA LEU A 23 -10.47 2.22 -6.37
C LEU A 23 -11.59 3.01 -5.69
N LEU A 24 -11.43 4.32 -5.63
CA LEU A 24 -12.43 5.24 -5.13
C LEU A 24 -13.16 5.89 -6.30
N PHE A 25 -14.48 5.92 -6.24
CA PHE A 25 -15.34 6.60 -7.20
C PHE A 25 -16.23 7.61 -6.48
N THR A 26 -16.74 8.59 -7.22
CA THR A 26 -17.88 9.36 -6.75
C THR A 26 -19.14 8.48 -6.74
N GLU A 27 -20.16 8.87 -5.97
CA GLU A 27 -21.44 8.15 -5.94
C GLU A 27 -22.11 8.18 -7.33
N GLN A 28 -21.87 9.22 -8.13
CA GLN A 28 -22.44 9.38 -9.47
C GLN A 28 -21.80 8.45 -10.49
N ASP A 29 -20.48 8.21 -10.36
CA ASP A 29 -19.71 7.43 -11.32
C ASP A 29 -19.68 5.93 -10.99
N TYR A 30 -19.89 5.57 -9.71
CA TYR A 30 -19.93 4.18 -9.31
C TYR A 30 -21.16 3.45 -9.80
N LYS A 31 -20.98 2.30 -10.41
CA LYS A 31 -22.06 1.42 -10.87
C LYS A 31 -22.00 0.08 -10.15
N LYS A 32 -23.12 -0.31 -9.54
CA LYS A 32 -23.24 -1.59 -8.80
C LYS A 32 -22.95 -2.83 -9.64
N GLU A 33 -23.23 -2.78 -10.96
CA GLU A 33 -22.93 -3.87 -11.89
C GLU A 33 -21.42 -4.18 -12.03
N TRP A 34 -20.54 -3.26 -11.65
CA TRP A 34 -19.10 -3.54 -11.66
C TRP A 34 -18.66 -4.51 -10.56
N GLY A 35 -19.50 -4.70 -9.53
CA GLY A 35 -19.19 -5.51 -8.36
C GLY A 35 -18.17 -4.88 -7.44
N ASP A 36 -17.89 -5.57 -6.33
CA ASP A 36 -17.00 -5.04 -5.28
C ASP A 36 -15.55 -5.55 -5.41
N ASP A 37 -15.23 -6.27 -6.49
CA ASP A 37 -13.95 -6.95 -6.65
C ASP A 37 -13.29 -6.61 -7.99
N ILE A 38 -12.47 -5.57 -7.99
CA ILE A 38 -11.72 -5.11 -9.16
C ILE A 38 -10.81 -6.20 -9.76
N SER A 39 -10.39 -7.19 -8.97
CA SER A 39 -9.53 -8.27 -9.45
C SER A 39 -10.23 -9.20 -10.45
N LYS A 40 -11.56 -9.22 -10.45
CA LYS A 40 -12.39 -10.03 -11.33
C LYS A 40 -12.78 -9.34 -12.63
N LEU A 41 -12.54 -8.02 -12.73
CA LEU A 41 -12.90 -7.28 -13.94
C LEU A 41 -11.98 -7.65 -15.11
N PRO A 42 -12.54 -7.95 -16.29
CA PRO A 42 -11.75 -8.12 -17.50
C PRO A 42 -10.98 -6.84 -17.83
N ARG A 43 -9.79 -6.99 -18.44
CA ARG A 43 -8.95 -5.86 -18.85
C ARG A 43 -9.71 -4.81 -19.68
N ALA A 44 -10.55 -5.24 -20.62
CA ALA A 44 -11.34 -4.35 -21.46
C ALA A 44 -12.33 -3.48 -20.66
N GLU A 45 -12.84 -3.99 -19.55
CA GLU A 45 -13.69 -3.20 -18.63
C GLU A 45 -12.88 -2.25 -17.77
N LEU A 46 -11.70 -2.65 -17.29
CA LEU A 46 -10.81 -1.77 -16.54
C LEU A 46 -10.46 -0.50 -17.32
N LEU A 47 -10.16 -0.62 -18.61
CA LEU A 47 -9.85 0.51 -19.47
C LEU A 47 -10.98 1.55 -19.57
N LYS A 48 -12.24 1.12 -19.35
CA LYS A 48 -13.41 2.00 -19.34
C LYS A 48 -13.71 2.59 -17.96
N ILE A 49 -13.49 1.79 -16.91
CA ILE A 49 -13.92 2.08 -15.54
C ILE A 49 -12.88 2.90 -14.80
N VAL A 50 -11.60 2.52 -14.91
CA VAL A 50 -10.52 3.16 -14.13
C VAL A 50 -10.41 4.66 -14.37
N PRO A 51 -10.55 5.19 -15.60
CA PRO A 51 -10.52 6.63 -15.83
C PRO A 51 -11.61 7.43 -15.12
N LEU A 52 -12.66 6.77 -14.61
CA LEU A 52 -13.74 7.38 -13.81
C LEU A 52 -13.41 7.39 -12.30
N ALA A 53 -12.36 6.70 -11.90
CA ALA A 53 -11.96 6.67 -10.50
C ALA A 53 -11.34 8.00 -10.05
N VAL A 54 -11.68 8.40 -8.84
CA VAL A 54 -11.10 9.60 -8.18
C VAL A 54 -9.69 9.30 -7.69
N ALA A 55 -9.45 8.08 -7.18
CA ALA A 55 -8.14 7.66 -6.68
C ALA A 55 -7.98 6.15 -6.63
N GLY A 56 -6.73 5.68 -6.67
CA GLY A 56 -6.32 4.32 -6.34
C GLY A 56 -5.57 4.25 -5.01
N PHE A 57 -5.69 3.13 -4.31
CA PHE A 57 -5.03 2.92 -3.03
C PHE A 57 -4.29 1.58 -3.02
N GLU A 58 -3.01 1.63 -2.61
CA GLU A 58 -2.22 0.47 -2.21
C GLU A 58 -2.28 0.34 -0.70
N VAL A 59 -2.72 -0.82 -0.20
CA VAL A 59 -2.93 -1.06 1.22
C VAL A 59 -1.89 -2.03 1.77
N ARG A 60 -1.20 -1.63 2.82
CA ARG A 60 -0.28 -2.49 3.55
C ARG A 60 -0.65 -2.57 5.02
N SER A 61 -0.65 -3.76 5.57
CA SER A 61 -0.92 -4.00 6.99
C SER A 61 0.37 -4.32 7.75
N SER A 62 0.42 -3.86 8.99
CA SER A 62 1.47 -4.17 9.96
C SER A 62 0.86 -4.58 11.28
N ALA A 63 1.29 -5.72 11.81
CA ALA A 63 0.80 -6.28 13.06
C ALA A 63 1.40 -5.56 14.29
N TYR A 64 1.24 -4.23 14.36
CA TYR A 64 1.72 -3.39 15.46
C TYR A 64 0.62 -2.49 15.98
N LEU A 65 0.74 -2.14 17.26
CA LEU A 65 -0.01 -1.07 17.90
C LEU A 65 0.90 0.17 17.90
N THR A 66 0.47 1.26 17.29
CA THR A 66 1.29 2.48 17.18
C THR A 66 1.56 3.08 18.56
N LYS A 67 0.55 3.12 19.42
CA LYS A 67 0.62 3.65 20.80
C LYS A 67 1.49 2.79 21.75
N LYS A 68 1.70 1.51 21.44
CA LYS A 68 2.50 0.56 22.24
C LYS A 68 3.80 0.15 21.56
N PHE A 69 4.18 0.85 20.49
CA PHE A 69 5.38 0.51 19.75
C PHE A 69 6.64 0.77 20.58
N VAL A 70 7.47 -0.26 20.71
CA VAL A 70 8.79 -0.17 21.32
C VAL A 70 9.83 -0.35 20.23
N SER A 71 10.71 0.64 20.08
CA SER A 71 11.82 0.60 19.14
C SER A 71 12.75 -0.58 19.42
N LYS A 72 13.10 -1.33 18.36
CA LYS A 72 14.06 -2.42 18.39
C LYS A 72 15.12 -2.19 17.32
N LYS A 73 16.29 -2.83 17.46
CA LYS A 73 17.40 -2.72 16.50
C LYS A 73 16.94 -3.06 15.07
N GLU A 74 16.08 -4.09 14.92
CA GLU A 74 15.58 -4.54 13.63
C GLU A 74 14.46 -3.65 13.08
N ARG A 75 13.78 -2.92 13.95
CA ARG A 75 12.71 -1.97 13.62
C ARG A 75 12.76 -0.78 14.57
N PRO A 76 13.57 0.21 14.24
CA PRO A 76 13.79 1.37 15.14
C PRO A 76 12.60 2.34 15.16
N PHE A 77 11.73 2.31 14.15
CA PHE A 77 10.55 3.17 14.04
C PHE A 77 9.43 2.49 13.24
N LEU A 78 8.21 3.00 13.36
CA LEU A 78 7.09 2.67 12.49
C LEU A 78 7.17 3.51 11.21
N SER A 79 6.78 2.91 10.10
CA SER A 79 6.95 3.52 8.77
C SER A 79 5.92 3.01 7.78
N PHE A 80 5.68 3.78 6.73
CA PHE A 80 5.22 3.22 5.46
C PHE A 80 6.32 2.31 4.91
N THR A 81 5.92 1.22 4.27
CA THR A 81 6.87 0.18 3.81
C THR A 81 6.63 -0.21 2.35
N PRO A 82 6.63 0.75 1.40
CA PRO A 82 6.53 0.41 0.00
C PRO A 82 7.76 -0.37 -0.46
N LYS A 83 7.55 -1.32 -1.37
CA LYS A 83 8.64 -2.01 -2.03
C LYS A 83 8.99 -1.31 -3.33
N VAL A 84 10.27 -1.29 -3.70
CA VAL A 84 10.72 -0.65 -4.95
C VAL A 84 10.05 -1.28 -6.17
N GLU A 85 9.94 -2.60 -6.19
CA GLU A 85 9.25 -3.29 -7.28
C GLU A 85 7.76 -2.89 -7.41
N ASP A 86 7.07 -2.69 -6.28
CA ASP A 86 5.66 -2.25 -6.29
C ASP A 86 5.54 -0.80 -6.81
N LEU A 87 6.50 0.08 -6.45
CA LEU A 87 6.50 1.47 -6.93
C LEU A 87 6.56 1.57 -8.46
N LEU A 88 7.38 0.74 -9.10
CA LEU A 88 7.53 0.75 -10.55
C LEU A 88 6.23 0.36 -11.26
N VAL A 89 5.54 -0.66 -10.77
CA VAL A 89 4.29 -1.13 -11.40
C VAL A 89 3.10 -0.22 -11.07
N VAL A 90 3.10 0.45 -9.91
CA VAL A 90 2.12 1.50 -9.57
C VAL A 90 2.36 2.74 -10.44
N LEU A 91 3.61 3.13 -10.69
CA LEU A 91 3.91 4.25 -11.59
C LEU A 91 3.45 3.98 -13.02
N LYS A 92 3.60 2.74 -13.52
CA LYS A 92 3.04 2.34 -14.82
C LYS A 92 1.51 2.53 -14.84
N TRP A 93 0.82 2.12 -13.78
CA TRP A 93 -0.63 2.29 -13.66
C TRP A 93 -1.05 3.76 -13.67
N ILE A 94 -0.37 4.60 -12.89
CA ILE A 94 -0.64 6.04 -12.86
C ILE A 94 -0.45 6.64 -14.27
N ASN A 95 0.63 6.28 -14.96
CA ASN A 95 0.91 6.76 -16.32
C ASN A 95 -0.13 6.26 -17.34
N ALA A 96 -0.66 5.04 -17.18
CA ALA A 96 -1.65 4.48 -18.09
C ALA A 96 -3.04 5.11 -17.93
N PHE A 97 -3.43 5.49 -16.71
CA PHE A 97 -4.80 5.91 -16.41
C PHE A 97 -4.92 7.35 -15.92
N ASN A 98 -3.82 8.00 -15.56
CA ASN A 98 -3.79 9.35 -14.94
C ASN A 98 -4.68 9.46 -13.70
N VAL A 99 -4.78 8.38 -12.91
CA VAL A 99 -5.54 8.33 -11.65
C VAL A 99 -4.57 8.48 -10.50
N PRO A 100 -4.78 9.45 -9.59
CA PRO A 100 -3.92 9.65 -8.42
C PRO A 100 -3.88 8.42 -7.53
N HIS A 101 -2.72 8.15 -6.95
CA HIS A 101 -2.48 6.98 -6.12
C HIS A 101 -2.02 7.36 -4.73
N PHE A 102 -2.50 6.60 -3.76
CA PHE A 102 -2.13 6.74 -2.36
C PHE A 102 -1.62 5.42 -1.81
N TYR A 103 -0.70 5.51 -0.88
CA TYR A 103 -0.22 4.39 -0.10
C TYR A 103 -0.80 4.45 1.30
N VAL A 104 -1.50 3.41 1.71
CA VAL A 104 -2.18 3.30 3.01
C VAL A 104 -1.48 2.26 3.87
N GLN A 105 -1.01 2.69 5.04
CA GLN A 105 -0.39 1.81 6.03
C GLN A 105 -1.37 1.58 7.19
N VAL A 106 -1.83 0.36 7.33
CA VAL A 106 -2.80 -0.06 8.36
C VAL A 106 -2.05 -0.69 9.53
N PHE A 107 -2.26 -0.17 10.72
CA PHE A 107 -1.86 -0.74 12.01
C PHE A 107 -3.11 -1.22 12.77
N PHE A 108 -2.92 -1.93 13.87
CA PHE A 108 -4.05 -2.39 14.68
C PHE A 108 -4.88 -1.26 15.30
N ASP A 109 -4.29 -0.10 15.52
CA ASP A 109 -4.90 1.04 16.21
C ASP A 109 -4.92 2.34 15.39
N ALA A 110 -4.35 2.34 14.19
CA ALA A 110 -4.28 3.53 13.36
C ALA A 110 -4.12 3.21 11.87
N ILE A 111 -4.55 4.12 11.02
CA ILE A 111 -4.34 4.09 9.58
C ILE A 111 -3.65 5.39 9.17
N TYR A 112 -2.54 5.27 8.46
CA TYR A 112 -1.81 6.40 7.88
C TYR A 112 -1.89 6.34 6.35
N ILE A 113 -1.88 7.52 5.73
CA ILE A 113 -1.93 7.68 4.27
C ILE A 113 -0.86 8.66 3.81
N ILE A 114 -0.27 8.39 2.65
CA ILE A 114 0.66 9.28 1.96
C ILE A 114 0.39 9.19 0.45
N SER A 115 0.50 10.31 -0.27
CA SER A 115 0.34 10.29 -1.71
C SER A 115 1.56 9.63 -2.38
N PHE A 116 1.32 8.98 -3.53
CA PHE A 116 2.41 8.40 -4.31
C PHE A 116 3.35 9.49 -4.86
N ALA A 117 2.81 10.65 -5.18
CA ALA A 117 3.59 11.81 -5.62
C ALA A 117 4.57 12.27 -4.54
N GLU A 118 4.14 12.30 -3.28
CA GLU A 118 5.01 12.65 -2.15
C GLU A 118 6.09 11.59 -1.91
N ILE A 119 5.75 10.29 -2.03
CA ILE A 119 6.74 9.22 -2.00
C ILE A 119 7.82 9.45 -3.05
N LEU A 120 7.46 9.75 -4.30
CA LEU A 120 8.41 10.01 -5.37
C LEU A 120 9.26 11.27 -5.10
N THR A 121 8.67 12.33 -4.57
CA THR A 121 9.38 13.56 -4.18
C THR A 121 10.41 13.30 -3.09
N LEU A 122 10.05 12.53 -2.06
CA LEU A 122 10.98 12.10 -1.02
C LEU A 122 12.13 11.29 -1.62
N LEU A 123 11.83 10.37 -2.53
CA LEU A 123 12.84 9.54 -3.20
C LEU A 123 13.81 10.35 -4.06
N GLN A 124 13.35 11.38 -4.75
CA GLN A 124 14.21 12.28 -5.55
C GLN A 124 15.19 13.08 -4.69
N SER A 125 14.81 13.39 -3.46
CA SER A 125 15.67 14.13 -2.51
C SER A 125 16.80 13.31 -1.91
N VAL A 126 16.81 12.00 -2.15
CA VAL A 126 17.82 11.07 -1.59
C VAL A 126 19.16 11.23 -2.26
N LYS A 127 20.11 11.82 -1.57
CA LYS A 127 21.52 11.63 -1.90
C LYS A 127 21.97 10.31 -1.29
N ILE A 128 22.17 9.30 -2.12
CA ILE A 128 22.63 7.96 -1.71
C ILE A 128 24.01 8.10 -1.06
N ALA A 129 24.06 8.12 0.27
CA ALA A 129 25.29 7.98 1.00
C ALA A 129 25.61 6.48 1.11
N GLU A 130 26.55 5.98 0.31
CA GLU A 130 27.01 4.60 0.38
C GLU A 130 27.81 4.37 1.66
N LYS A 131 27.16 3.97 2.75
CA LYS A 131 27.82 3.31 3.88
C LYS A 131 27.28 1.90 4.00
N GLY A 132 28.07 0.94 3.50
CA GLY A 132 27.78 -0.47 3.61
C GLY A 132 27.94 -0.98 5.04
N ILE A 133 26.86 -1.41 5.67
CA ILE A 133 26.92 -2.38 6.76
C ILE A 133 26.82 -3.76 6.10
N LYS A 134 27.73 -4.67 6.43
CA LYS A 134 27.72 -6.06 5.92
C LYS A 134 26.26 -6.59 5.89
N ASN A 135 25.73 -6.84 4.69
CA ASN A 135 24.43 -7.42 4.40
C ASN A 135 23.17 -6.55 4.62
N LYS A 136 23.26 -5.27 5.00
CA LYS A 136 22.12 -4.33 4.98
C LYS A 136 22.63 -2.96 4.56
N LYS A 137 22.14 -2.44 3.44
CA LYS A 137 22.40 -1.07 3.04
C LYS A 137 21.29 -0.22 3.66
N ILE A 138 21.60 0.52 4.71
CA ILE A 138 20.71 1.56 5.24
C ILE A 138 21.20 2.86 4.62
N VAL A 139 20.36 3.43 3.77
CA VAL A 139 20.60 4.75 3.22
C VAL A 139 19.71 5.72 3.98
N GLY A 140 20.27 6.49 4.88
CA GLY A 140 19.56 7.56 5.58
C GLY A 140 19.56 8.83 4.74
N LEU A 141 18.44 9.53 4.73
CA LEU A 141 18.39 10.90 4.23
C LEU A 141 19.12 11.85 5.18
N LYS A 142 19.56 12.97 4.61
CA LYS A 142 20.22 14.06 5.34
C LYS A 142 19.37 14.60 6.50
N ASN A 143 18.04 14.39 6.46
CA ASN A 143 17.06 14.87 7.43
C ASN A 143 16.42 13.77 8.31
N GLY A 144 16.84 12.51 8.16
CA GLY A 144 16.26 11.41 8.97
C GLY A 144 14.86 10.97 8.61
N ASP A 145 14.25 11.50 7.55
CA ASP A 145 12.83 11.29 7.21
C ASP A 145 12.58 10.04 6.36
N LEU A 146 13.63 9.46 5.80
CA LEU A 146 13.54 8.28 4.93
C LEU A 146 14.67 7.30 5.25
N ALA A 147 14.37 6.04 5.36
CA ALA A 147 15.36 4.99 5.47
C ALA A 147 15.13 3.92 4.41
N PHE A 148 16.15 3.59 3.63
CA PHE A 148 16.14 2.43 2.76
C PHE A 148 16.70 1.23 3.50
N VAL A 149 15.95 0.12 3.50
CA VAL A 149 16.45 -1.16 3.97
C VAL A 149 16.48 -2.13 2.79
N ILE A 150 17.69 -2.42 2.31
CA ILE A 150 17.89 -3.46 1.31
C ILE A 150 18.07 -4.78 2.05
N GLY A 151 17.06 -5.64 1.99
CA GLY A 151 17.11 -6.99 2.56
C GLY A 151 17.72 -7.98 1.56
N LYS A 152 18.69 -8.79 1.98
CA LYS A 152 19.14 -9.96 1.21
C LYS A 152 18.14 -11.10 1.40
N ASN A 153 17.52 -11.55 0.31
CA ASN A 153 16.81 -12.82 0.29
C ASN A 153 17.85 -13.97 0.33
N PRO A 154 17.58 -15.11 1.01
CA PRO A 154 18.44 -16.30 1.01
C PRO A 154 18.78 -16.84 -0.40
N LYS A 155 17.99 -16.49 -1.41
CA LYS A 155 18.21 -16.82 -2.83
C LYS A 155 19.01 -15.76 -3.61
N ASN A 156 19.79 -14.89 -2.95
CA ASN A 156 20.56 -13.80 -3.56
C ASN A 156 19.74 -12.71 -4.29
N GLN A 157 18.42 -12.70 -4.17
CA GLN A 157 17.57 -11.61 -4.69
C GLN A 157 17.49 -10.51 -3.64
N TYR A 158 17.78 -9.29 -4.03
CA TYR A 158 17.58 -8.11 -3.18
C TYR A 158 16.11 -7.73 -3.23
N LYS A 159 15.42 -7.77 -2.08
CA LYS A 159 14.11 -7.13 -1.90
C LYS A 159 14.34 -5.78 -1.27
N GLU A 160 14.16 -4.75 -2.04
CA GLU A 160 14.31 -3.38 -1.57
C GLU A 160 13.00 -2.91 -0.95
N THR A 161 13.04 -2.60 0.33
CA THR A 161 11.92 -1.98 1.04
C THR A 161 12.34 -0.60 1.48
N ILE A 162 11.51 0.37 1.15
CA ILE A 162 11.68 1.75 1.58
C ILE A 162 10.93 1.92 2.89
N HIS A 163 11.56 2.57 3.86
CA HIS A 163 10.92 2.92 5.13
C HIS A 163 10.77 4.43 5.18
N ILE A 164 9.55 4.92 5.06
CA ILE A 164 9.20 6.35 5.14
C ILE A 164 8.58 6.58 6.50
N PHE A 165 9.09 7.54 7.27
CA PHE A 165 8.52 7.86 8.57
C PHE A 165 7.04 8.25 8.45
N LEU A 166 6.23 7.86 9.43
CA LEU A 166 4.80 8.16 9.43
C LEU A 166 4.51 9.67 9.48
N SER A 167 5.47 10.47 9.97
CA SER A 167 5.39 11.94 9.98
C SER A 167 5.39 12.59 8.58
N ASN A 168 5.79 11.86 7.54
CA ASN A 168 5.69 12.33 6.16
C ASN A 168 4.31 12.10 5.53
N GLY A 169 3.41 11.43 6.23
CA GLY A 169 2.04 11.24 5.79
C GLY A 169 1.06 11.72 6.84
N HIS A 170 -0.19 11.38 6.66
CA HIS A 170 -1.30 11.86 7.47
C HIS A 170 -1.96 10.72 8.24
N LEU A 171 -2.39 11.00 9.47
CA LEU A 171 -3.23 10.09 10.25
C LEU A 171 -4.66 10.12 9.70
N LEU A 172 -5.03 9.08 8.95
CA LEU A 172 -6.34 8.98 8.31
C LEU A 172 -7.41 8.45 9.27
N SER A 173 -7.03 7.50 10.13
CA SER A 173 -7.95 6.94 11.11
C SER A 173 -7.21 6.49 12.37
N GLU A 174 -7.86 6.65 13.51
CA GLU A 174 -7.41 6.06 14.76
C GLU A 174 -8.54 5.30 15.45
N ARG A 175 -8.18 4.23 16.13
CA ARG A 175 -9.10 3.44 16.91
C ARG A 175 -9.32 4.08 18.28
N LEU A 176 -10.57 4.28 18.63
CA LEU A 176 -11.00 4.82 19.93
C LEU A 176 -11.22 3.70 20.95
N ASN A 177 -11.95 2.65 20.54
CA ASN A 177 -12.26 1.48 21.37
C ASN A 177 -11.77 0.19 20.70
N GLU A 178 -11.28 -0.74 21.53
CA GLU A 178 -10.75 -2.02 21.01
C GLU A 178 -11.89 -2.94 20.56
N PRO A 179 -11.84 -3.45 19.30
CA PRO A 179 -12.74 -4.48 18.87
C PRO A 179 -12.38 -5.82 19.51
N LYS A 180 -13.36 -6.70 19.61
CA LYS A 180 -13.13 -8.11 19.93
C LYS A 180 -12.48 -8.78 18.74
N LEU A 181 -11.39 -9.49 18.98
CA LEU A 181 -10.70 -10.28 17.95
C LEU A 181 -11.35 -11.67 17.87
N ILE A 182 -11.75 -12.09 16.68
CA ILE A 182 -12.33 -13.39 16.41
C ILE A 182 -11.42 -14.13 15.44
N GLY A 183 -10.87 -15.27 15.87
CA GLY A 183 -10.12 -16.17 15.01
C GLY A 183 -11.06 -16.91 14.06
N ASN A 184 -10.78 -16.84 12.77
CA ASN A 184 -11.55 -17.50 11.72
C ASN A 184 -10.67 -18.45 10.93
N ARG A 185 -11.31 -19.43 10.31
CA ARG A 185 -10.69 -20.39 9.40
C ARG A 185 -11.55 -20.52 8.15
N LYS A 186 -10.91 -20.42 6.99
CA LYS A 186 -11.55 -20.59 5.68
C LYS A 186 -10.73 -21.58 4.86
N GLU A 187 -11.38 -22.55 4.26
CA GLU A 187 -10.79 -23.41 3.26
C GLU A 187 -10.85 -22.74 1.90
N LEU A 188 -9.72 -22.66 1.21
CA LEU A 188 -9.60 -22.11 -0.14
C LEU A 188 -9.79 -23.22 -1.17
N SER A 189 -10.15 -22.82 -2.40
CA SER A 189 -10.20 -23.73 -3.56
C SER A 189 -8.83 -24.38 -3.76
N GLY A 190 -8.67 -25.64 -3.41
CA GLY A 190 -7.39 -26.36 -3.42
C GLY A 190 -6.99 -26.94 -2.08
N GLY A 191 -7.89 -26.94 -1.09
CA GLY A 191 -7.69 -27.58 0.23
C GLY A 191 -6.76 -26.83 1.19
N ARG A 192 -6.23 -25.67 0.80
CA ARG A 192 -5.40 -24.84 1.67
C ARG A 192 -6.27 -24.13 2.71
N LEU A 193 -5.88 -24.25 3.97
CA LEU A 193 -6.53 -23.56 5.08
C LEU A 193 -5.94 -22.15 5.25
N LEU A 194 -6.81 -21.16 5.22
CA LEU A 194 -6.50 -19.78 5.57
C LEU A 194 -7.00 -19.51 6.99
N HIS A 195 -6.08 -19.17 7.89
CA HIS A 195 -6.41 -18.66 9.22
C HIS A 195 -6.31 -17.14 9.19
N TYR A 196 -7.35 -16.46 9.65
CA TYR A 196 -7.38 -14.99 9.69
C TYR A 196 -8.15 -14.51 10.91
N VAL A 197 -7.97 -13.23 11.25
CA VAL A 197 -8.66 -12.59 12.37
C VAL A 197 -9.65 -11.61 11.78
N SER A 198 -10.90 -11.66 12.24
CA SER A 198 -11.89 -10.62 12.04
C SER A 198 -12.08 -9.79 13.32
N PHE A 199 -12.69 -8.62 13.14
CA PHE A 199 -12.97 -7.70 14.22
C PHE A 199 -14.48 -7.60 14.39
N GLU A 200 -14.95 -7.65 15.65
CA GLU A 200 -16.34 -7.44 16.01
C GLU A 200 -16.46 -6.26 16.96
N GLY A 201 -17.32 -5.30 16.62
CA GLY A 201 -17.43 -4.06 17.37
C GLY A 201 -16.21 -3.17 17.22
N GLY A 202 -15.93 -2.37 18.22
CA GLY A 202 -14.90 -1.34 18.19
C GLY A 202 -15.42 -0.03 17.60
N GLU A 203 -14.67 1.03 17.82
CA GLU A 203 -14.98 2.37 17.32
C GLU A 203 -13.72 3.00 16.75
N THR A 204 -13.86 3.62 15.58
CA THR A 204 -12.78 4.34 14.92
C THR A 204 -13.21 5.76 14.62
N ARG A 205 -12.27 6.69 14.77
CA ARG A 205 -12.43 8.05 14.26
C ARG A 205 -11.73 8.15 12.92
N PHE A 206 -12.51 8.39 11.88
CA PHE A 206 -12.00 8.58 10.52
C PHE A 206 -11.92 10.08 10.21
N ASN A 207 -10.79 10.55 9.72
CA ASN A 207 -10.57 11.95 9.37
C ASN A 207 -10.87 12.20 7.89
N ILE A 208 -12.16 12.39 7.58
CA ILE A 208 -12.62 12.64 6.22
C ILE A 208 -12.06 13.95 5.64
N ALA A 209 -11.76 14.94 6.50
CA ALA A 209 -11.22 16.23 6.05
C ALA A 209 -9.82 16.04 5.43
N ILE A 210 -8.95 15.24 6.05
CA ILE A 210 -7.64 14.89 5.48
C ILE A 210 -7.78 14.18 4.13
N LEU A 211 -8.69 13.21 4.02
CA LEU A 211 -8.90 12.54 2.74
C LEU A 211 -9.32 13.52 1.64
N LYS A 212 -10.26 14.42 1.94
CA LYS A 212 -10.71 15.45 0.98
C LYS A 212 -9.56 16.38 0.59
N GLU A 213 -8.80 16.90 1.56
CA GLU A 213 -7.65 17.77 1.31
C GLU A 213 -6.62 17.09 0.38
N LEU A 214 -6.29 15.83 0.63
CA LEU A 214 -5.36 15.06 -0.20
C LEU A 214 -5.88 14.84 -1.62
N LEU A 215 -7.18 14.67 -1.80
CA LEU A 215 -7.78 14.54 -3.12
C LEU A 215 -7.81 15.90 -3.86
N GLU A 216 -8.09 17.00 -3.16
CA GLU A 216 -8.13 18.36 -3.72
C GLU A 216 -6.75 18.88 -4.15
N GLN A 217 -5.67 18.47 -3.49
CA GLN A 217 -4.30 18.85 -3.85
C GLN A 217 -3.82 18.26 -5.20
N ILE A 218 -4.56 17.31 -5.76
CA ILE A 218 -4.17 16.58 -6.97
C ILE A 218 -4.92 17.11 -8.20
N PHE A 219 -5.99 17.86 -8.01
CA PHE A 219 -6.78 18.53 -9.03
C PHE A 219 -6.53 20.05 -9.00
#